data_94841d9959527436a8872a5b46b504b5
#
_entry.id   94841d9959527436a8872a5b46b504b5
#
_cell.length_a   1.000
_cell.length_b   1.000
_cell.length_c   1.000
_cell.angle_alpha   90.00
_cell.angle_beta   90.00
_cell.angle_gamma   90.00
#
_symmetry.space_group_name_H-M   'P 1'
#
loop_
_entity.id
_entity.type
_entity.pdbx_description
1 polymer ?
#
loop_
_entity_poly.entity_id
_entity_poly.type
_entity_poly.pdbx_seq_one_letter_code
_entity_poly.pdbx_strand_id
1 'polypeptide(L)'
;MDRMDPAELHALRDVRAALTQLDGREPSDIRSPAINLHGDATWWRGPFAVDDLAVSCVVAALESLAVVVGRGRSTGADVEVDVDAAHASAMFWAEALVEPDGWTIPPVWDPIAGDYEGADGWIRLHTNYAHHRTAALAALGLPDSAATGRDQVAATVANHPVRALESAVIERCGVAGASRSPQEWATSDAGAALAAEPLLAVDRTATTHVEHAHADPPPAASLPAASLPAAFLPAAPLRGVRVLDLTRVLAGPTATGMLAAWGAEVLRIDPVGFEEVPAIIPVVGAGKRTAALDLRDPAGRDRLDELVASADVVVHGYRGGALSGLGISSDRWHEQRPGLVEVSLDAFGWTGPWRTRRGFDSIVQHCVGITTTAAEAVGADRPTPLPCQALDHGAGWLLAAAALRGLAARRDSGTGSRWRTSLARVAALLTSIPGPVPLARTPPTLDAVRERCGAAAVVVAATDWGPLRRLAWPGTIDGAGPTMGGSGPLGRHLAAWSTDR
;
A
#
# COMPACT_ATOMS: atom_id res chain seq x y z
N MET A 1 29.81 10.95 0.60
CA MET A 1 28.33 10.80 0.45
C MET A 1 27.72 11.88 1.31
N ASP A 2 27.01 12.82 0.69
CA ASP A 2 26.38 13.91 1.42
C ASP A 2 25.26 13.34 2.30
N ARG A 3 25.28 13.69 3.58
CA ARG A 3 24.30 13.26 4.56
C ARG A 3 23.11 14.23 4.48
N MET A 4 21.92 13.66 4.32
CA MET A 4 20.66 14.42 4.34
C MET A 4 20.12 14.43 5.79
N ASP A 5 19.64 15.58 6.25
CA ASP A 5 18.96 15.63 7.55
C ASP A 5 17.51 15.15 7.37
N PRO A 6 17.08 14.05 8.05
CA PRO A 6 15.69 13.62 8.03
C PRO A 6 14.69 14.72 8.44
N ALA A 7 15.12 15.74 9.17
CA ALA A 7 14.28 16.87 9.55
C ALA A 7 13.92 17.79 8.36
N GLU A 8 14.66 17.73 7.27
CA GLU A 8 14.37 18.47 6.03
C GLU A 8 13.21 17.84 5.22
N LEU A 9 12.83 16.60 5.51
CA LEU A 9 11.70 15.92 4.87
C LEU A 9 10.37 16.41 5.48
N HIS A 10 9.58 17.11 4.66
CA HIS A 10 8.33 17.73 5.13
C HIS A 10 7.28 16.68 5.52
N ALA A 11 7.09 15.64 4.70
CA ALA A 11 6.11 14.59 4.96
C ALA A 11 6.48 13.74 6.19
N LEU A 12 7.77 13.54 6.48
CA LEU A 12 8.22 12.66 7.55
C LEU A 12 7.73 13.10 8.93
N ARG A 13 7.69 14.41 9.19
CA ARG A 13 7.16 14.94 10.44
C ARG A 13 5.71 14.53 10.67
N ASP A 14 4.86 14.69 9.67
CA ASP A 14 3.43 14.40 9.77
C ASP A 14 3.17 12.88 9.83
N VAL A 15 3.97 12.11 9.12
CA VAL A 15 3.94 10.63 9.17
C VAL A 15 4.36 10.12 10.56
N ARG A 16 5.44 10.65 11.14
CA ARG A 16 5.87 10.28 12.50
C ARG A 16 4.81 10.62 13.54
N ALA A 17 4.20 11.81 13.46
CA ALA A 17 3.11 12.21 14.35
C ALA A 17 1.92 11.26 14.25
N ALA A 18 1.54 10.83 13.04
CA ALA A 18 0.46 9.87 12.84
C ALA A 18 0.77 8.48 13.42
N LEU A 19 2.03 8.03 13.38
CA LEU A 19 2.46 6.71 13.84
C LEU A 19 2.65 6.61 15.37
N THR A 20 2.80 7.74 16.07
CA THR A 20 3.05 7.77 17.52
C THR A 20 1.76 7.82 18.37
N GLN A 21 0.59 7.93 17.75
CA GLN A 21 -0.71 8.04 18.45
C GLN A 21 -1.00 6.89 19.43
N LEU A 22 -0.50 5.69 19.18
CA LEU A 22 -0.69 4.54 20.09
C LEU A 22 0.22 4.55 21.32
N ASP A 23 1.32 5.23 21.26
CA ASP A 23 2.33 5.08 22.30
C ASP A 23 1.90 5.71 23.64
N GLY A 24 0.91 6.63 23.63
CA GLY A 24 0.43 7.32 24.82
C GLY A 24 1.56 8.03 25.59
N ARG A 25 2.72 8.13 24.96
CA ARG A 25 3.94 8.79 25.41
C ARG A 25 4.18 9.99 24.51
N GLU A 26 4.76 11.03 25.07
CA GLU A 26 5.25 12.12 24.24
C GLU A 26 6.31 11.58 23.26
N PRO A 27 6.36 12.09 22.02
CA PRO A 27 7.36 11.68 21.03
C PRO A 27 8.80 11.73 21.53
N SER A 28 9.08 12.61 22.53
CA SER A 28 10.35 12.77 23.21
C SER A 28 10.75 11.58 24.10
N ASP A 29 9.78 10.77 24.55
CA ASP A 29 10.01 9.65 25.46
C ASP A 29 10.28 8.33 24.72
N ILE A 30 10.08 8.32 23.38
CA ILE A 30 10.39 7.18 22.54
C ILE A 30 11.81 7.36 22.03
N ARG A 31 12.72 6.48 22.47
CA ARG A 31 14.05 6.42 21.87
C ARG A 31 13.90 6.19 20.37
N SER A 32 14.12 7.23 19.60
CA SER A 32 14.12 7.14 18.14
C SER A 32 15.39 6.40 17.68
N PRO A 33 15.29 5.49 16.72
CA PRO A 33 16.47 4.87 16.14
C PRO A 33 17.37 5.94 15.50
N ALA A 34 18.66 5.65 15.43
CA ALA A 34 19.61 6.50 14.72
C ALA A 34 19.38 6.33 13.20
N ILE A 35 19.02 7.40 12.51
CA ILE A 35 18.78 7.39 11.07
C ILE A 35 19.99 7.97 10.35
N ASN A 36 20.60 7.18 9.50
CA ASN A 36 21.62 7.60 8.54
C ASN A 36 20.97 7.69 7.15
N LEU A 37 20.46 8.88 6.82
CA LEU A 37 19.90 9.18 5.51
C LEU A 37 20.97 9.83 4.64
N HIS A 38 21.19 9.28 3.46
CA HIS A 38 22.20 9.78 2.53
C HIS A 38 21.73 9.70 1.07
N GLY A 39 22.51 10.26 0.15
CA GLY A 39 22.14 10.34 -1.25
C GLY A 39 21.15 11.48 -1.53
N ASP A 40 20.76 11.62 -2.76
CA ASP A 40 19.91 12.72 -3.25
C ASP A 40 18.74 12.15 -4.06
N ALA A 41 17.52 12.34 -3.59
CA ALA A 41 16.29 11.89 -4.25
C ALA A 41 15.79 12.96 -5.22
N THR A 42 16.02 12.78 -6.51
CA THR A 42 15.63 13.72 -7.56
C THR A 42 15.08 13.03 -8.82
N TRP A 43 14.35 11.92 -8.64
CA TRP A 43 13.73 11.21 -9.75
C TRP A 43 12.44 11.86 -10.24
N TRP A 44 11.65 12.40 -9.30
CA TRP A 44 10.26 12.81 -9.51
C TRP A 44 10.13 14.33 -9.50
N ARG A 45 10.64 15.00 -10.52
CA ARG A 45 10.46 16.45 -10.64
C ARG A 45 9.07 16.79 -11.16
N GLY A 46 8.42 17.74 -10.51
CA GLY A 46 7.07 18.18 -10.87
C GLY A 46 6.45 19.12 -9.83
N PRO A 47 5.18 19.47 -9.99
CA PRO A 47 4.50 20.38 -9.08
C PRO A 47 4.25 19.79 -7.68
N PHE A 48 4.48 18.49 -7.51
CA PHE A 48 4.33 17.79 -6.24
C PHE A 48 5.65 17.16 -5.80
N ALA A 49 5.91 17.19 -4.50
CA ALA A 49 7.13 16.68 -3.89
C ALA A 49 7.07 15.13 -3.71
N VAL A 50 6.99 14.39 -4.83
CA VAL A 50 6.89 12.93 -4.80
C VAL A 50 8.13 12.28 -4.20
N ASP A 51 9.33 12.83 -4.40
CA ASP A 51 10.56 12.34 -3.76
C ASP A 51 10.51 12.48 -2.24
N ASP A 52 10.02 13.60 -1.70
CA ASP A 52 9.87 13.83 -0.25
C ASP A 52 8.88 12.81 0.34
N LEU A 53 7.70 12.65 -0.28
CA LEU A 53 6.73 11.65 0.13
C LEU A 53 7.34 10.24 0.16
N ALA A 54 8.07 9.88 -0.90
CA ALA A 54 8.64 8.55 -1.05
C ALA A 54 9.68 8.25 0.04
N VAL A 55 10.67 9.14 0.19
CA VAL A 55 11.72 8.98 1.20
C VAL A 55 11.12 8.99 2.60
N SER A 56 10.18 9.91 2.88
CA SER A 56 9.52 10.00 4.17
C SER A 56 8.78 8.72 4.56
N CYS A 57 8.01 8.14 3.64
CA CYS A 57 7.24 6.93 3.90
C CYS A 57 8.15 5.71 4.09
N VAL A 58 9.22 5.57 3.30
CA VAL A 58 10.21 4.50 3.42
C VAL A 58 10.97 4.61 4.75
N VAL A 59 11.47 5.80 5.09
CA VAL A 59 12.16 6.05 6.37
C VAL A 59 11.26 5.71 7.54
N ALA A 60 10.00 6.17 7.53
CA ALA A 60 9.05 5.89 8.61
C ALA A 60 8.76 4.40 8.81
N ALA A 61 8.71 3.62 7.71
CA ALA A 61 8.54 2.17 7.79
C ALA A 61 9.78 1.48 8.39
N LEU A 62 10.98 1.88 7.97
CA LEU A 62 12.24 1.34 8.51
C LEU A 62 12.46 1.76 9.98
N GLU A 63 12.12 3.00 10.36
CA GLU A 63 12.07 3.42 11.77
C GLU A 63 11.13 2.55 12.60
N SER A 64 9.95 2.25 12.06
CA SER A 64 8.97 1.41 12.74
C SER A 64 9.48 -0.03 12.90
N LEU A 65 10.21 -0.55 11.91
CA LEU A 65 10.90 -1.83 12.01
C LEU A 65 12.02 -1.80 13.06
N ALA A 66 12.81 -0.74 13.09
CA ALA A 66 13.86 -0.54 14.09
C ALA A 66 13.30 -0.51 15.53
N VAL A 67 12.11 0.06 15.73
CA VAL A 67 11.40 0.00 17.02
C VAL A 67 11.04 -1.44 17.39
N VAL A 68 10.57 -2.26 16.44
CA VAL A 68 10.30 -3.69 16.69
C VAL A 68 11.58 -4.43 17.08
N VAL A 69 12.68 -4.18 16.38
CA VAL A 69 13.99 -4.76 16.66
C VAL A 69 14.52 -4.33 18.03
N GLY A 70 14.50 -3.03 18.30
CA GLY A 70 15.01 -2.45 19.57
C GLY A 70 14.28 -2.98 20.80
N ARG A 71 12.94 -3.14 20.72
CA ARG A 71 12.14 -3.75 21.80
C ARG A 71 12.44 -5.24 22.02
N GLY A 72 13.10 -5.90 21.06
CA GLY A 72 13.58 -7.28 21.20
C GLY A 72 14.95 -7.42 21.88
N ARG A 73 15.65 -6.29 22.13
CA ARG A 73 17.01 -6.31 22.70
C ARG A 73 17.01 -6.10 24.22
N SER A 74 17.77 -6.93 24.92
CA SER A 74 17.98 -6.80 26.37
C SER A 74 18.97 -5.68 26.74
N THR A 75 19.76 -5.17 25.80
CA THR A 75 20.95 -4.34 26.07
C THR A 75 20.74 -2.84 25.92
N GLY A 76 19.54 -2.36 25.54
CA GLY A 76 19.29 -0.92 25.36
C GLY A 76 20.19 -0.23 24.32
N ALA A 77 20.88 -1.01 23.45
CA ALA A 77 21.70 -0.46 22.37
C ALA A 77 20.80 0.22 21.31
N ASP A 78 21.24 1.35 20.81
CA ASP A 78 20.55 2.05 19.75
C ASP A 78 20.56 1.20 18.47
N VAL A 79 19.44 1.20 17.75
CA VAL A 79 19.30 0.53 16.45
C VAL A 79 19.64 1.54 15.38
N GLU A 80 20.53 1.18 14.49
CA GLU A 80 20.93 2.03 13.36
C GLU A 80 20.11 1.67 12.12
N VAL A 81 19.54 2.68 11.46
CA VAL A 81 18.83 2.58 10.18
C VAL A 81 19.63 3.33 9.13
N ASP A 82 20.04 2.66 8.07
CA ASP A 82 20.73 3.27 6.94
C ASP A 82 19.83 3.26 5.71
N VAL A 83 19.65 4.42 5.05
CA VAL A 83 18.75 4.60 3.91
C VAL A 83 19.41 5.48 2.85
N ASP A 84 19.47 4.97 1.61
CA ASP A 84 19.77 5.79 0.43
C ASP A 84 18.46 6.43 -0.08
N ALA A 85 18.40 7.76 -0.10
CA ALA A 85 17.22 8.52 -0.48
C ALA A 85 16.82 8.30 -1.96
N ALA A 86 17.79 8.16 -2.86
CA ALA A 86 17.50 7.89 -4.27
C ALA A 86 16.92 6.48 -4.46
N HIS A 87 17.43 5.48 -3.74
CA HIS A 87 16.86 4.13 -3.76
C HIS A 87 15.45 4.11 -3.17
N ALA A 88 15.25 4.75 -2.02
CA ALA A 88 13.94 4.87 -1.38
C ALA A 88 12.90 5.51 -2.32
N SER A 89 13.30 6.59 -3.02
CA SER A 89 12.42 7.27 -3.97
C SER A 89 12.14 6.43 -5.22
N ALA A 90 13.13 5.68 -5.75
CA ALA A 90 12.94 4.81 -6.91
C ALA A 90 11.92 3.67 -6.63
N MET A 91 11.73 3.28 -5.35
CA MET A 91 10.73 2.27 -4.98
C MET A 91 9.28 2.66 -5.33
N PHE A 92 9.02 3.95 -5.56
CA PHE A 92 7.69 4.40 -6.01
C PHE A 92 7.40 4.07 -7.49
N TRP A 93 8.32 3.35 -8.14
CA TRP A 93 8.10 2.77 -9.47
C TRP A 93 8.58 1.31 -9.55
N ALA A 94 8.61 0.60 -8.44
CA ALA A 94 9.14 -0.75 -8.37
C ALA A 94 8.45 -1.73 -9.34
N GLU A 95 7.17 -1.54 -9.61
CA GLU A 95 6.37 -2.36 -10.53
C GLU A 95 6.73 -2.14 -12.00
N ALA A 96 7.30 -0.98 -12.34
CA ALA A 96 7.74 -0.66 -13.69
C ALA A 96 9.26 -0.83 -13.87
N LEU A 97 10.03 -0.82 -12.78
CA LEU A 97 11.47 -1.06 -12.78
C LEU A 97 11.78 -2.57 -12.74
N VAL A 98 11.39 -3.25 -13.82
CA VAL A 98 11.53 -4.69 -13.98
C VAL A 98 11.99 -5.03 -15.40
N GLU A 99 12.94 -5.95 -15.51
CA GLU A 99 13.47 -6.46 -16.77
C GLU A 99 13.46 -8.00 -16.73
N PRO A 100 12.47 -8.63 -17.39
CA PRO A 100 12.42 -10.10 -17.49
C PRO A 100 13.51 -10.63 -18.43
N ASP A 101 14.08 -11.78 -18.10
CA ASP A 101 15.06 -12.48 -18.94
C ASP A 101 14.44 -13.77 -19.48
N GLY A 102 14.35 -13.85 -20.81
CA GLY A 102 13.79 -14.99 -21.53
C GLY A 102 12.26 -15.09 -21.53
N TRP A 103 11.54 -14.10 -21.00
CA TRP A 103 10.08 -14.02 -20.99
C TRP A 103 9.59 -12.58 -21.10
N THR A 104 8.27 -12.34 -21.18
CA THR A 104 7.70 -11.00 -21.37
C THR A 104 6.62 -10.68 -20.35
N ILE A 105 6.55 -9.41 -19.96
CA ILE A 105 5.49 -8.88 -19.11
C ILE A 105 4.38 -8.33 -20.03
N PRO A 106 3.10 -8.72 -19.81
CA PRO A 106 2.00 -8.17 -20.58
C PRO A 106 1.75 -6.69 -20.28
N PRO A 107 0.97 -5.97 -21.11
CA PRO A 107 0.59 -4.59 -20.83
C PRO A 107 -0.11 -4.42 -19.48
N VAL A 108 0.21 -3.34 -18.77
CA VAL A 108 -0.38 -3.02 -17.45
C VAL A 108 -1.85 -2.56 -17.59
N TRP A 109 -2.13 -1.79 -18.66
CA TRP A 109 -3.43 -1.14 -18.83
C TRP A 109 -4.29 -1.84 -19.87
N ASP A 110 -5.58 -1.98 -19.55
CA ASP A 110 -6.61 -2.32 -20.54
C ASP A 110 -6.62 -1.28 -21.67
N PRO A 111 -6.86 -1.68 -22.94
CA PRO A 111 -6.79 -0.78 -24.09
C PRO A 111 -7.68 0.45 -24.00
N ILE A 112 -8.82 0.37 -23.27
CA ILE A 112 -9.73 1.51 -23.09
C ILE A 112 -9.61 2.18 -21.71
N ALA A 113 -8.68 1.74 -20.86
CA ALA A 113 -8.36 2.47 -19.63
C ALA A 113 -7.67 3.80 -19.97
N GLY A 114 -8.10 4.90 -19.36
CA GLY A 114 -7.43 6.19 -19.57
C GLY A 114 -8.32 7.40 -19.44
N ASP A 115 -7.78 8.53 -19.86
CA ASP A 115 -8.41 9.84 -19.77
C ASP A 115 -9.13 10.15 -21.07
N TYR A 116 -10.34 10.71 -20.93
CA TYR A 116 -11.21 11.07 -22.03
C TYR A 116 -11.79 12.47 -21.79
N GLU A 117 -11.87 13.25 -22.85
CA GLU A 117 -12.54 14.54 -22.85
C GLU A 117 -14.05 14.34 -23.06
N GLY A 118 -14.85 14.82 -22.13
CA GLY A 118 -16.30 14.84 -22.23
C GLY A 118 -16.85 16.21 -22.61
N ALA A 119 -18.14 16.39 -22.56
CA ALA A 119 -18.83 17.63 -22.99
C ALA A 119 -18.47 18.85 -22.12
N ASP A 120 -18.06 18.64 -20.87
CA ASP A 120 -17.87 19.70 -19.86
C ASP A 120 -16.59 19.48 -18.99
N GLY A 121 -15.64 18.67 -19.45
CA GLY A 121 -14.39 18.42 -18.76
C GLY A 121 -13.80 17.05 -19.05
N TRP A 122 -12.96 16.55 -18.16
CA TRP A 122 -12.23 15.30 -18.34
C TRP A 122 -12.69 14.22 -17.35
N ILE A 123 -12.66 12.97 -17.79
CA ILE A 123 -12.97 11.80 -16.98
C ILE A 123 -11.93 10.70 -17.22
N ARG A 124 -11.49 10.04 -16.14
CA ARG A 124 -10.71 8.82 -16.22
C ARG A 124 -11.59 7.59 -16.04
N LEU A 125 -11.47 6.63 -16.95
CA LEU A 125 -12.07 5.30 -16.85
C LEU A 125 -11.00 4.29 -16.43
N HIS A 126 -11.30 3.49 -15.39
CA HIS A 126 -10.43 2.40 -14.95
C HIS A 126 -11.08 1.06 -15.31
N THR A 127 -10.56 0.40 -16.35
CA THR A 127 -11.17 -0.78 -16.97
C THR A 127 -10.28 -2.04 -16.92
N ASN A 128 -9.21 -2.02 -16.13
CA ASN A 128 -8.26 -3.15 -16.04
C ASN A 128 -8.90 -4.47 -15.57
N TYR A 129 -10.05 -4.41 -14.90
CA TYR A 129 -10.81 -5.59 -14.51
C TYR A 129 -12.02 -5.75 -15.42
N ALA A 130 -12.30 -6.97 -15.89
CA ALA A 130 -13.38 -7.26 -16.83
C ALA A 130 -14.74 -6.64 -16.39
N HIS A 131 -15.10 -6.80 -15.10
CA HIS A 131 -16.36 -6.25 -14.58
C HIS A 131 -16.38 -4.70 -14.54
N HIS A 132 -15.22 -4.03 -14.38
CA HIS A 132 -15.16 -2.57 -14.49
C HIS A 132 -15.27 -2.11 -15.94
N ARG A 133 -14.63 -2.85 -16.87
CA ARG A 133 -14.77 -2.62 -18.32
C ARG A 133 -16.23 -2.74 -18.76
N THR A 134 -16.87 -3.85 -18.41
CA THR A 134 -18.31 -4.08 -18.70
C THR A 134 -19.18 -2.94 -18.17
N ALA A 135 -18.95 -2.50 -16.92
CA ALA A 135 -19.71 -1.43 -16.30
C ALA A 135 -19.54 -0.07 -17.03
N ALA A 136 -18.30 0.26 -17.41
CA ALA A 136 -17.99 1.49 -18.13
C ALA A 136 -18.64 1.49 -19.53
N LEU A 137 -18.50 0.41 -20.29
CA LEU A 137 -19.09 0.26 -21.61
C LEU A 137 -20.62 0.28 -21.57
N ALA A 138 -21.24 -0.37 -20.58
CA ALA A 138 -22.67 -0.34 -20.37
C ALA A 138 -23.19 1.08 -20.04
N ALA A 139 -22.42 1.87 -19.27
CA ALA A 139 -22.77 3.26 -19.00
C ALA A 139 -22.72 4.15 -20.25
N LEU A 140 -21.85 3.81 -21.21
CA LEU A 140 -21.70 4.47 -22.50
C LEU A 140 -22.67 3.94 -23.57
N GLY A 141 -23.43 2.86 -23.30
CA GLY A 141 -24.26 2.19 -24.30
C GLY A 141 -23.47 1.49 -25.40
N LEU A 142 -22.22 1.13 -25.12
CA LEU A 142 -21.31 0.44 -26.05
C LEU A 142 -21.27 -1.08 -25.78
N PRO A 143 -21.10 -1.91 -26.83
CA PRO A 143 -20.96 -3.35 -26.65
C PRO A 143 -19.62 -3.66 -25.97
N ASP A 144 -19.63 -4.64 -25.04
CA ASP A 144 -18.40 -5.17 -24.46
C ASP A 144 -17.82 -6.25 -25.38
N SER A 145 -16.99 -5.81 -26.30
CA SER A 145 -16.36 -6.66 -27.30
C SER A 145 -14.91 -6.25 -27.54
N ALA A 146 -14.12 -7.13 -28.11
CA ALA A 146 -12.75 -6.81 -28.52
C ALA A 146 -12.68 -5.74 -29.62
N ALA A 147 -13.75 -5.51 -30.35
CA ALA A 147 -13.85 -4.48 -31.39
C ALA A 147 -14.09 -3.08 -30.83
N THR A 148 -14.54 -2.95 -29.56
CA THR A 148 -14.75 -1.66 -28.90
C THR A 148 -13.40 -1.09 -28.45
N GLY A 149 -12.86 -0.21 -29.29
CA GLY A 149 -11.57 0.42 -29.09
C GLY A 149 -11.64 1.81 -28.45
N ARG A 150 -10.46 2.36 -28.17
CA ARG A 150 -10.30 3.67 -27.51
C ARG A 150 -10.98 4.81 -28.25
N ASP A 151 -10.88 4.83 -29.58
CA ASP A 151 -11.45 5.93 -30.40
C ASP A 151 -12.99 5.96 -30.32
N GLN A 152 -13.61 4.78 -30.32
CA GLN A 152 -15.06 4.67 -30.16
C GLN A 152 -15.52 5.12 -28.78
N VAL A 153 -14.79 4.76 -27.73
CA VAL A 153 -15.03 5.23 -26.36
C VAL A 153 -14.87 6.74 -26.29
N ALA A 154 -13.80 7.31 -26.85
CA ALA A 154 -13.56 8.74 -26.86
C ALA A 154 -14.68 9.52 -27.57
N ALA A 155 -15.09 9.08 -28.78
CA ALA A 155 -16.16 9.70 -29.53
C ALA A 155 -17.51 9.67 -28.78
N THR A 156 -17.75 8.63 -27.99
CA THR A 156 -18.97 8.50 -27.17
C THR A 156 -18.90 9.41 -25.95
N VAL A 157 -17.78 9.36 -25.21
CA VAL A 157 -17.55 10.17 -23.99
C VAL A 157 -17.69 11.67 -24.28
N ALA A 158 -17.21 12.13 -25.45
CA ALA A 158 -17.28 13.54 -25.86
C ALA A 158 -18.71 14.15 -25.84
N ASN A 159 -19.73 13.30 -25.91
CA ASN A 159 -21.13 13.72 -25.86
C ASN A 159 -21.75 13.65 -24.45
N HIS A 160 -21.00 13.26 -23.43
CA HIS A 160 -21.52 13.08 -22.07
C HIS A 160 -20.98 14.13 -21.12
N PRO A 161 -21.83 14.76 -20.28
CA PRO A 161 -21.35 15.49 -19.12
C PRO A 161 -20.59 14.53 -18.18
N VAL A 162 -19.34 14.88 -17.82
CA VAL A 162 -18.43 13.94 -17.14
C VAL A 162 -18.91 13.52 -15.76
N ARG A 163 -19.59 14.39 -15.02
CA ARG A 163 -20.16 14.06 -13.69
C ARG A 163 -21.34 13.08 -13.79
N ALA A 164 -22.16 13.22 -14.80
CA ALA A 164 -23.26 12.30 -15.06
C ALA A 164 -22.73 10.93 -15.48
N LEU A 165 -21.72 10.90 -16.36
CA LEU A 165 -21.07 9.65 -16.77
C LEU A 165 -20.35 8.97 -15.59
N GLU A 166 -19.64 9.72 -14.76
CA GLU A 166 -19.02 9.21 -13.53
C GLU A 166 -20.05 8.48 -12.66
N SER A 167 -21.20 9.13 -12.40
CA SER A 167 -22.28 8.55 -11.60
C SER A 167 -22.85 7.28 -12.26
N ALA A 168 -23.10 7.31 -13.57
CA ALA A 168 -23.64 6.16 -14.31
C ALA A 168 -22.71 4.94 -14.29
N VAL A 169 -21.38 5.16 -14.33
CA VAL A 169 -20.38 4.08 -14.20
C VAL A 169 -20.36 3.52 -12.79
N ILE A 170 -20.39 4.38 -11.76
CA ILE A 170 -20.36 3.98 -10.34
C ILE A 170 -21.62 3.19 -9.97
N GLU A 171 -22.80 3.61 -10.39
CA GLU A 171 -24.08 2.92 -10.17
C GLU A 171 -24.05 1.48 -10.72
N ARG A 172 -23.30 1.26 -11.80
CA ARG A 172 -23.06 -0.08 -12.39
C ARG A 172 -21.90 -0.85 -11.75
N CYS A 173 -21.44 -0.39 -10.59
CA CYS A 173 -20.30 -0.95 -9.89
C CYS A 173 -18.97 -0.86 -10.65
N GLY A 174 -18.86 0.01 -11.65
CA GLY A 174 -17.63 0.35 -12.34
C GLY A 174 -16.77 1.36 -11.56
N VAL A 175 -15.70 1.82 -12.21
CA VAL A 175 -14.74 2.76 -11.62
C VAL A 175 -14.41 3.86 -12.61
N ALA A 176 -14.76 5.09 -12.27
CA ALA A 176 -14.47 6.29 -13.02
C ALA A 176 -14.21 7.47 -12.07
N GLY A 177 -13.47 8.48 -12.54
CA GLY A 177 -13.22 9.70 -11.80
C GLY A 177 -13.24 10.90 -12.74
N ALA A 178 -14.24 11.77 -12.61
CA ALA A 178 -14.25 13.07 -13.29
C ALA A 178 -13.19 13.96 -12.66
N SER A 179 -12.42 14.67 -13.48
CA SER A 179 -11.43 15.63 -13.00
C SER A 179 -12.09 16.77 -12.24
N ARG A 180 -11.50 17.14 -11.13
CA ARG A 180 -11.92 18.23 -10.25
C ARG A 180 -10.76 19.17 -10.02
N SER A 181 -11.05 20.45 -9.78
CA SER A 181 -10.07 21.33 -9.18
C SER A 181 -9.90 21.00 -7.69
N PRO A 182 -8.77 21.38 -7.06
CA PRO A 182 -8.59 21.24 -5.60
C PRO A 182 -9.69 21.90 -4.79
N GLN A 183 -10.21 23.05 -5.27
CA GLN A 183 -11.29 23.76 -4.61
C GLN A 183 -12.62 23.04 -4.71
N GLU A 184 -13.00 22.51 -5.89
CA GLU A 184 -14.19 21.69 -6.04
C GLU A 184 -14.16 20.45 -5.15
N TRP A 185 -12.99 19.82 -5.02
CA TRP A 185 -12.81 18.71 -4.09
C TRP A 185 -12.99 19.16 -2.64
N ALA A 186 -12.28 20.19 -2.21
CA ALA A 186 -12.29 20.66 -0.81
C ALA A 186 -13.69 21.12 -0.35
N THR A 187 -14.49 21.68 -1.25
CA THR A 187 -15.84 22.14 -0.96
C THR A 187 -16.93 21.08 -1.12
N SER A 188 -16.58 19.88 -1.62
CA SER A 188 -17.50 18.76 -1.71
C SER A 188 -17.71 18.10 -0.34
N ASP A 189 -18.89 17.47 -0.15
CA ASP A 189 -19.17 16.71 1.09
C ASP A 189 -18.13 15.60 1.34
N ALA A 190 -17.61 14.98 0.28
CA ALA A 190 -16.59 13.94 0.38
C ALA A 190 -15.24 14.52 0.81
N GLY A 191 -14.83 15.64 0.22
CA GLY A 191 -13.59 16.34 0.58
C GLY A 191 -13.63 16.90 2.00
N ALA A 192 -14.76 17.50 2.41
CA ALA A 192 -14.97 17.99 3.76
C ALA A 192 -14.92 16.86 4.81
N ALA A 193 -15.55 15.72 4.53
CA ALA A 193 -15.48 14.55 5.40
C ALA A 193 -14.04 14.00 5.52
N LEU A 194 -13.32 13.89 4.41
CA LEU A 194 -11.93 13.46 4.39
C LEU A 194 -11.01 14.39 5.17
N ALA A 195 -11.22 15.71 5.08
CA ALA A 195 -10.40 16.70 5.78
C ALA A 195 -10.46 16.54 7.31
N ALA A 196 -11.54 15.96 7.83
CA ALA A 196 -11.71 15.67 9.26
C ALA A 196 -11.01 14.36 9.68
N GLU A 197 -10.57 13.52 8.74
CA GLU A 197 -9.89 12.27 9.05
C GLU A 197 -8.38 12.49 9.27
N PRO A 198 -7.74 11.81 10.26
CA PRO A 198 -6.29 11.84 10.39
C PRO A 198 -5.61 11.09 9.23
N LEU A 199 -4.32 11.30 9.04
CA LEU A 199 -3.52 10.55 8.05
C LEU A 199 -3.59 9.04 8.32
N LEU A 200 -3.44 8.65 9.56
CA LEU A 200 -3.65 7.29 10.06
C LEU A 200 -4.64 7.39 11.23
N ALA A 201 -5.79 6.78 11.11
CA ALA A 201 -6.68 6.57 12.25
C ALA A 201 -6.28 5.28 12.96
N VAL A 202 -6.23 5.32 14.28
CA VAL A 202 -5.88 4.14 15.08
C VAL A 202 -6.80 3.97 16.28
N ASP A 203 -7.29 2.74 16.45
CA ASP A 203 -8.08 2.34 17.59
C ASP A 203 -7.38 1.18 18.31
N ARG A 204 -7.20 1.28 19.63
CA ARG A 204 -6.84 0.11 20.45
C ARG A 204 -8.07 -0.79 20.57
N THR A 205 -7.87 -2.08 20.35
CA THR A 205 -8.94 -3.03 20.61
C THR A 205 -9.06 -3.22 22.11
N ALA A 206 -10.24 -2.89 22.68
CA ALA A 206 -10.49 -3.09 24.08
C ALA A 206 -10.37 -4.59 24.39
N THR A 207 -9.60 -4.95 25.42
CA THR A 207 -9.77 -6.23 26.10
C THR A 207 -11.13 -6.18 26.77
N THR A 208 -12.18 -6.69 26.13
CA THR A 208 -13.35 -7.11 26.87
C THR A 208 -12.90 -8.26 27.74
N HIS A 209 -12.77 -8.03 29.05
CA HIS A 209 -12.73 -9.09 30.04
C HIS A 209 -14.07 -9.82 29.96
N VAL A 210 -14.21 -10.72 29.01
CA VAL A 210 -15.20 -11.76 29.09
C VAL A 210 -14.58 -12.76 30.03
N GLU A 211 -15.03 -12.76 31.28
CA GLU A 211 -14.84 -13.88 32.19
C GLU A 211 -15.49 -15.11 31.53
N HIS A 212 -14.77 -15.75 30.64
CA HIS A 212 -15.07 -17.11 30.21
C HIS A 212 -14.34 -18.03 31.18
N ALA A 213 -15.11 -18.49 32.18
CA ALA A 213 -14.75 -19.68 32.90
C ALA A 213 -14.53 -20.82 31.88
N HIS A 214 -13.36 -21.49 32.04
CA HIS A 214 -12.99 -22.77 31.43
C HIS A 214 -12.60 -22.82 29.96
N ALA A 215 -11.39 -22.45 29.73
CA ALA A 215 -10.29 -23.16 29.07
C ALA A 215 -9.12 -22.20 29.16
N ASP A 216 -8.00 -22.62 29.70
CA ASP A 216 -6.77 -21.85 29.57
C ASP A 216 -6.61 -21.47 28.09
N PRO A 217 -6.56 -20.16 27.75
CA PRO A 217 -6.23 -19.80 26.40
C PRO A 217 -4.89 -20.50 26.12
N PRO A 218 -4.69 -21.09 24.92
CA PRO A 218 -3.36 -21.55 24.57
C PRO A 218 -2.43 -20.39 24.89
N PRO A 219 -1.34 -20.62 25.64
CA PRO A 219 -0.50 -19.54 26.14
C PRO A 219 -0.32 -18.58 24.98
N ALA A 220 -0.67 -17.30 25.22
CA ALA A 220 -0.40 -16.26 24.23
C ALA A 220 0.97 -16.63 23.73
N ALA A 221 1.08 -16.99 22.43
CA ALA A 221 2.36 -17.36 21.89
C ALA A 221 3.20 -16.12 22.05
N SER A 222 3.74 -15.97 23.26
CA SER A 222 4.80 -15.06 23.55
C SER A 222 5.78 -15.40 22.45
N LEU A 223 6.03 -14.47 21.57
CA LEU A 223 7.30 -14.49 20.83
C LEU A 223 8.27 -14.83 21.94
N PRO A 224 8.92 -16.00 21.93
CA PRO A 224 9.64 -16.45 23.09
C PRO A 224 10.60 -15.34 23.48
N ALA A 225 10.43 -14.79 24.70
CA ALA A 225 11.44 -14.00 25.37
C ALA A 225 12.66 -14.88 25.69
N ALA A 226 12.66 -16.11 25.16
CA ALA A 226 13.77 -17.00 25.17
C ALA A 226 14.83 -16.46 24.23
N SER A 227 15.78 -15.71 24.82
CA SER A 227 17.19 -15.67 24.42
C SER A 227 17.47 -16.40 23.10
N LEU A 228 17.13 -15.76 21.96
CA LEU A 228 17.82 -16.06 20.73
C LEU A 228 19.27 -15.64 20.99
N PRO A 229 20.26 -16.51 20.75
CA PRO A 229 21.65 -16.12 20.84
C PRO A 229 21.84 -14.84 20.02
N ALA A 230 22.52 -13.85 20.55
CA ALA A 230 22.76 -12.55 19.94
C ALA A 230 23.37 -12.61 18.52
N ALA A 231 23.80 -13.80 18.08
CA ALA A 231 24.34 -14.07 16.75
C ALA A 231 23.29 -14.32 15.63
N PHE A 232 21.99 -14.33 15.92
CA PHE A 232 20.93 -14.68 14.94
C PHE A 232 20.01 -13.53 14.51
N LEU A 233 20.24 -12.30 14.94
CA LEU A 233 19.32 -11.17 14.74
C LEU A 233 19.42 -10.35 13.46
N PRO A 234 20.43 -10.37 12.57
CA PRO A 234 20.49 -9.36 11.51
C PRO A 234 19.56 -9.59 10.31
N ALA A 235 19.25 -10.83 9.92
CA ALA A 235 18.68 -11.06 8.58
C ALA A 235 17.17 -11.23 8.48
N ALA A 236 16.42 -11.45 9.58
CA ALA A 236 14.98 -11.69 9.53
C ALA A 236 14.26 -11.28 10.84
N PRO A 237 14.15 -9.98 11.16
CA PRO A 237 13.60 -9.52 12.43
C PRO A 237 12.12 -9.83 12.62
N LEU A 238 11.39 -10.14 11.54
CA LEU A 238 9.98 -10.53 11.57
C LEU A 238 9.77 -12.05 11.45
N ARG A 239 10.83 -12.86 11.63
CA ARG A 239 10.67 -14.32 11.63
C ARG A 239 9.65 -14.76 12.68
N GLY A 240 8.67 -15.60 12.25
CA GLY A 240 7.58 -16.09 13.09
C GLY A 240 6.38 -15.16 13.14
N VAL A 241 6.45 -13.95 12.56
CA VAL A 241 5.29 -13.09 12.36
C VAL A 241 4.49 -13.59 11.16
N ARG A 242 3.19 -13.83 11.36
CA ARG A 242 2.24 -14.25 10.33
C ARG A 242 1.39 -13.09 9.86
N VAL A 243 1.45 -12.79 8.58
CA VAL A 243 0.73 -11.68 7.93
C VAL A 243 -0.26 -12.25 6.93
N LEU A 244 -1.55 -12.04 7.16
CA LEU A 244 -2.60 -12.37 6.21
C LEU A 244 -2.83 -11.16 5.29
N ASP A 245 -2.57 -11.35 4.00
CA ASP A 245 -2.68 -10.33 2.97
C ASP A 245 -3.96 -10.53 2.16
N LEU A 246 -4.96 -9.67 2.38
CA LEU A 246 -6.23 -9.65 1.66
C LEU A 246 -6.29 -8.46 0.68
N THR A 247 -5.14 -8.04 0.17
CA THR A 247 -4.99 -6.86 -0.67
C THR A 247 -4.68 -7.20 -2.12
N ARG A 248 -4.82 -6.19 -2.99
CA ARG A 248 -4.60 -6.29 -4.43
C ARG A 248 -3.92 -5.03 -4.96
N VAL A 249 -3.48 -5.08 -6.21
CA VAL A 249 -2.82 -4.00 -6.93
C VAL A 249 -1.48 -3.67 -6.30
N LEU A 250 -1.28 -2.46 -5.74
CA LEU A 250 0.03 -1.96 -5.34
C LEU A 250 0.12 -1.63 -3.84
N ALA A 251 -0.82 -0.83 -3.30
CA ALA A 251 -0.66 -0.27 -1.96
C ALA A 251 -0.51 -1.34 -0.86
N GLY A 252 -1.51 -2.21 -0.69
CA GLY A 252 -1.42 -3.30 0.28
C GLY A 252 -0.29 -4.28 -0.02
N PRO A 253 -0.12 -4.74 -1.27
CA PRO A 253 1.00 -5.61 -1.65
C PRO A 253 2.38 -5.01 -1.41
N THR A 254 2.58 -3.70 -1.50
CA THR A 254 3.83 -3.03 -1.10
C THR A 254 4.06 -3.19 0.40
N ALA A 255 3.03 -2.96 1.23
CA ALA A 255 3.14 -3.14 2.68
C ALA A 255 3.54 -4.56 3.05
N THR A 256 2.78 -5.54 2.55
CA THR A 256 3.00 -6.96 2.89
C THR A 256 4.26 -7.52 2.25
N GLY A 257 4.71 -6.97 1.10
CA GLY A 257 5.99 -7.27 0.47
C GLY A 257 7.18 -6.80 1.32
N MET A 258 7.11 -5.59 1.87
CA MET A 258 8.11 -5.09 2.82
C MET A 258 8.19 -6.00 4.05
N LEU A 259 7.06 -6.38 4.66
CA LEU A 259 7.05 -7.29 5.80
C LEU A 259 7.64 -8.66 5.46
N ALA A 260 7.34 -9.21 4.26
CA ALA A 260 7.93 -10.45 3.78
C ALA A 260 9.45 -10.35 3.59
N ALA A 261 9.93 -9.23 3.03
CA ALA A 261 11.36 -8.99 2.82
C ALA A 261 12.16 -8.97 4.12
N TRP A 262 11.52 -8.61 5.23
CA TRP A 262 12.11 -8.61 6.57
C TRP A 262 11.77 -9.87 7.39
N GLY A 263 11.26 -10.93 6.73
CA GLY A 263 11.18 -12.27 7.29
C GLY A 263 9.81 -12.70 7.80
N ALA A 264 8.76 -11.89 7.64
CA ALA A 264 7.41 -12.33 7.98
C ALA A 264 6.92 -13.43 7.02
N GLU A 265 6.16 -14.39 7.55
CA GLU A 265 5.39 -15.31 6.72
C GLU A 265 4.14 -14.61 6.21
N VAL A 266 4.13 -14.27 4.92
CA VAL A 266 2.99 -13.60 4.28
C VAL A 266 2.18 -14.62 3.48
N LEU A 267 0.89 -14.74 3.81
CA LEU A 267 -0.08 -15.52 3.06
C LEU A 267 -1.09 -14.58 2.40
N ARG A 268 -1.00 -14.42 1.10
CA ARG A 268 -1.95 -13.66 0.29
C ARG A 268 -3.13 -14.56 -0.10
N ILE A 269 -4.35 -14.05 0.10
CA ILE A 269 -5.60 -14.70 -0.28
C ILE A 269 -6.30 -13.87 -1.34
N ASP A 270 -6.49 -14.46 -2.50
CA ASP A 270 -7.25 -13.89 -3.60
C ASP A 270 -8.63 -14.58 -3.72
N PRO A 271 -9.67 -13.90 -4.25
CA PRO A 271 -10.94 -14.57 -4.58
C PRO A 271 -10.74 -15.64 -5.66
N VAL A 272 -11.48 -16.73 -5.56
CA VAL A 272 -11.49 -17.76 -6.61
C VAL A 272 -11.96 -17.16 -7.94
N GLY A 273 -11.21 -17.39 -9.00
CA GLY A 273 -11.48 -16.87 -10.35
C GLY A 273 -11.19 -15.37 -10.50
N PHE A 274 -10.48 -14.76 -9.55
CA PHE A 274 -10.02 -13.38 -9.68
C PHE A 274 -8.71 -13.31 -10.48
N GLU A 275 -8.69 -12.43 -11.47
CA GLU A 275 -7.50 -12.15 -12.25
C GLU A 275 -6.91 -10.80 -11.78
N GLU A 276 -5.73 -10.84 -11.18
CA GLU A 276 -4.93 -9.64 -10.91
C GLU A 276 -4.38 -9.10 -12.24
N VAL A 277 -3.96 -7.84 -12.26
CA VAL A 277 -3.22 -7.27 -13.40
C VAL A 277 -1.93 -8.08 -13.59
N PRO A 278 -1.81 -8.87 -14.67
CA PRO A 278 -0.72 -9.86 -14.78
C PRO A 278 0.67 -9.23 -14.73
N ALA A 279 0.80 -8.01 -15.24
CA ALA A 279 2.07 -7.28 -15.32
C ALA A 279 2.72 -7.00 -13.96
N ILE A 280 1.92 -6.85 -12.90
CA ILE A 280 2.45 -6.50 -11.57
C ILE A 280 2.71 -7.73 -10.68
N ILE A 281 2.15 -8.90 -11.01
CA ILE A 281 2.26 -10.12 -10.18
C ILE A 281 3.71 -10.47 -9.84
N PRO A 282 4.69 -10.39 -10.77
CA PRO A 282 6.08 -10.72 -10.47
C PRO A 282 6.70 -9.87 -9.35
N VAL A 283 6.20 -8.66 -9.15
CA VAL A 283 6.67 -7.75 -8.08
C VAL A 283 5.83 -7.91 -6.81
N VAL A 284 4.50 -7.81 -6.94
CA VAL A 284 3.60 -7.77 -5.77
C VAL A 284 3.42 -9.13 -5.10
N GLY A 285 3.71 -10.23 -5.81
CA GLY A 285 3.70 -11.60 -5.29
C GLY A 285 5.04 -12.05 -4.68
N ALA A 286 6.11 -11.25 -4.81
CA ALA A 286 7.44 -11.67 -4.39
C ALA A 286 7.53 -11.90 -2.88
N GLY A 287 8.14 -13.03 -2.49
CA GLY A 287 8.33 -13.42 -1.08
C GLY A 287 7.05 -13.88 -0.37
N LYS A 288 5.93 -14.03 -1.08
CA LYS A 288 4.64 -14.39 -0.50
C LYS A 288 4.20 -15.79 -0.92
N ARG A 289 3.48 -16.44 -0.02
CA ARG A 289 2.62 -17.56 -0.38
C ARG A 289 1.29 -17.00 -0.88
N THR A 290 0.70 -17.62 -1.90
CA THR A 290 -0.54 -17.16 -2.52
C THR A 290 -1.56 -18.29 -2.58
N ALA A 291 -2.77 -18.07 -2.11
CA ALA A 291 -3.86 -19.04 -2.12
C ALA A 291 -5.16 -18.34 -2.55
N ALA A 292 -6.19 -19.14 -2.87
CA ALA A 292 -7.49 -18.60 -3.21
C ALA A 292 -8.57 -19.13 -2.27
N LEU A 293 -9.51 -18.24 -1.87
CA LEU A 293 -10.71 -18.60 -1.11
C LEU A 293 -11.94 -17.89 -1.72
N ASP A 294 -13.06 -18.61 -1.82
CA ASP A 294 -14.34 -17.96 -2.11
C ASP A 294 -15.01 -17.53 -0.80
N LEU A 295 -14.92 -16.25 -0.47
CA LEU A 295 -15.51 -15.69 0.75
C LEU A 295 -17.04 -15.53 0.67
N ARG A 296 -17.68 -15.83 -0.47
CA ARG A 296 -19.13 -15.94 -0.60
C ARG A 296 -19.62 -17.30 -0.07
N ASP A 297 -18.74 -18.31 -0.09
CA ASP A 297 -19.00 -19.61 0.47
C ASP A 297 -18.75 -19.62 1.99
N PRO A 298 -19.66 -20.19 2.83
CA PRO A 298 -19.43 -20.38 4.25
C PRO A 298 -18.10 -21.07 4.58
N ALA A 299 -17.74 -22.15 3.88
CA ALA A 299 -16.48 -22.86 4.10
C ALA A 299 -15.24 -21.99 3.84
N GLY A 300 -15.33 -21.10 2.85
CA GLY A 300 -14.26 -20.13 2.58
C GLY A 300 -14.12 -19.10 3.73
N ARG A 301 -15.23 -18.65 4.31
CA ARG A 301 -15.22 -17.74 5.49
C ARG A 301 -14.70 -18.44 6.73
N ASP A 302 -15.15 -19.67 7.01
CA ASP A 302 -14.67 -20.46 8.14
C ASP A 302 -13.14 -20.66 8.04
N ARG A 303 -12.64 -20.93 6.82
CA ARG A 303 -11.19 -21.04 6.59
C ARG A 303 -10.46 -19.72 6.81
N LEU A 304 -11.04 -18.60 6.39
CA LEU A 304 -10.48 -17.27 6.67
C LEU A 304 -10.40 -17.01 8.17
N ASP A 305 -11.46 -17.30 8.93
CA ASP A 305 -11.50 -17.13 10.39
C ASP A 305 -10.42 -17.98 11.09
N GLU A 306 -10.19 -19.23 10.65
CA GLU A 306 -9.09 -20.07 11.14
C GLU A 306 -7.71 -19.46 10.89
N LEU A 307 -7.51 -18.86 9.71
CA LEU A 307 -6.25 -18.19 9.36
C LEU A 307 -6.04 -16.95 10.24
N VAL A 308 -7.09 -16.14 10.45
CA VAL A 308 -7.04 -14.94 11.28
C VAL A 308 -6.76 -15.29 12.74
N ALA A 309 -7.35 -16.37 13.27
CA ALA A 309 -7.14 -16.80 14.65
C ALA A 309 -5.67 -17.05 15.01
N SER A 310 -4.83 -17.31 13.99
CA SER A 310 -3.38 -17.53 14.17
C SER A 310 -2.50 -16.49 13.48
N ALA A 311 -3.09 -15.45 12.89
CA ALA A 311 -2.38 -14.33 12.31
C ALA A 311 -1.91 -13.33 13.39
N ASP A 312 -0.81 -12.67 13.12
CA ASP A 312 -0.32 -11.55 13.92
C ASP A 312 -0.77 -10.20 13.31
N VAL A 313 -0.84 -10.16 11.98
CA VAL A 313 -1.26 -9.00 11.21
C VAL A 313 -2.25 -9.43 10.14
N VAL A 314 -3.31 -8.65 9.96
CA VAL A 314 -4.20 -8.72 8.79
C VAL A 314 -4.12 -7.40 8.05
N VAL A 315 -3.82 -7.45 6.75
CA VAL A 315 -3.83 -6.26 5.87
C VAL A 315 -4.92 -6.43 4.84
N HIS A 316 -5.82 -5.45 4.71
CA HIS A 316 -6.89 -5.53 3.73
C HIS A 316 -7.21 -4.19 3.05
N GLY A 317 -7.69 -4.28 1.80
CA GLY A 317 -8.13 -3.15 1.00
C GLY A 317 -9.65 -3.15 0.74
N TYR A 318 -10.44 -3.69 1.65
CA TYR A 318 -11.89 -3.70 1.53
C TYR A 318 -12.46 -2.34 1.94
N ARG A 319 -13.18 -1.69 1.01
CA ARG A 319 -13.91 -0.44 1.29
C ARG A 319 -14.98 -0.63 2.37
N GLY A 320 -15.43 0.46 2.95
CA GLY A 320 -16.48 0.45 3.98
C GLY A 320 -17.66 -0.44 3.62
N GLY A 321 -18.04 -1.34 4.53
CA GLY A 321 -19.16 -2.26 4.36
C GLY A 321 -18.91 -3.50 3.50
N ALA A 322 -17.76 -3.63 2.82
CA ALA A 322 -17.54 -4.77 1.91
C ALA A 322 -17.35 -6.10 2.66
N LEU A 323 -16.61 -6.12 3.77
CA LEU A 323 -16.47 -7.31 4.62
C LEU A 323 -17.81 -7.71 5.23
N SER A 324 -18.54 -6.76 5.81
CA SER A 324 -19.85 -7.04 6.42
C SER A 324 -20.87 -7.53 5.39
N GLY A 325 -20.80 -7.05 4.13
CA GLY A 325 -21.58 -7.57 3.03
C GLY A 325 -21.29 -9.03 2.66
N LEU A 326 -20.12 -9.55 3.03
CA LEU A 326 -19.74 -10.96 2.94
C LEU A 326 -20.05 -11.76 4.22
N GLY A 327 -20.64 -11.12 5.25
CA GLY A 327 -20.86 -11.74 6.55
C GLY A 327 -19.61 -11.87 7.40
N ILE A 328 -18.55 -11.10 7.10
CA ILE A 328 -17.29 -11.08 7.83
C ILE A 328 -17.26 -9.87 8.75
N SER A 329 -16.96 -10.10 10.04
CA SER A 329 -16.85 -9.06 11.07
C SER A 329 -15.41 -8.91 11.54
N SER A 330 -14.85 -7.73 11.34
CA SER A 330 -13.56 -7.35 11.92
C SER A 330 -13.60 -7.35 13.46
N ASP A 331 -14.73 -7.00 14.09
CA ASP A 331 -14.88 -7.08 15.54
C ASP A 331 -14.71 -8.51 16.04
N ARG A 332 -15.34 -9.49 15.34
CA ARG A 332 -15.18 -10.91 15.66
C ARG A 332 -13.73 -11.38 15.54
N TRP A 333 -12.97 -10.86 14.57
CA TRP A 333 -11.54 -11.17 14.47
C TRP A 333 -10.76 -10.74 15.70
N HIS A 334 -11.03 -9.54 16.22
CA HIS A 334 -10.39 -9.04 17.44
C HIS A 334 -10.89 -9.74 18.71
N GLU A 335 -12.13 -10.22 18.75
CA GLU A 335 -12.64 -11.08 19.82
C GLU A 335 -11.91 -12.43 19.85
N GLN A 336 -11.70 -13.05 18.69
CA GLN A 336 -10.98 -14.32 18.55
C GLN A 336 -9.47 -14.16 18.76
N ARG A 337 -8.90 -13.03 18.36
CA ARG A 337 -7.46 -12.72 18.44
C ARG A 337 -7.25 -11.33 19.04
N PRO A 338 -7.33 -11.16 20.38
CA PRO A 338 -7.22 -9.85 21.02
C PRO A 338 -5.91 -9.09 20.73
N GLY A 339 -4.83 -9.82 20.43
CA GLY A 339 -3.55 -9.25 20.02
C GLY A 339 -3.39 -8.99 18.52
N LEU A 340 -4.47 -9.11 17.74
CA LEU A 340 -4.41 -8.89 16.28
C LEU A 340 -4.07 -7.43 15.95
N VAL A 341 -3.18 -7.24 15.00
CA VAL A 341 -2.95 -5.94 14.35
C VAL A 341 -3.67 -5.95 13.01
N GLU A 342 -4.73 -5.16 12.88
CA GLU A 342 -5.47 -4.99 11.64
C GLU A 342 -5.07 -3.67 10.99
N VAL A 343 -4.71 -3.71 9.71
CA VAL A 343 -4.32 -2.54 8.93
C VAL A 343 -5.14 -2.49 7.65
N SER A 344 -5.80 -1.38 7.39
CA SER A 344 -6.72 -1.29 6.28
C SER A 344 -6.60 -0.01 5.48
N LEU A 345 -6.95 -0.13 4.20
CA LEU A 345 -6.89 0.94 3.20
C LEU A 345 -8.19 0.98 2.41
N ASP A 346 -8.67 2.19 2.15
CA ASP A 346 -9.64 2.44 1.08
C ASP A 346 -9.20 3.60 0.16
N ALA A 347 -10.06 3.99 -0.79
CA ALA A 347 -9.69 5.02 -1.74
C ALA A 347 -9.98 6.44 -1.24
N PHE A 348 -11.15 6.66 -0.59
CA PHE A 348 -11.70 8.00 -0.37
C PHE A 348 -11.99 8.34 1.10
N GLY A 349 -11.54 7.51 2.04
CA GLY A 349 -11.77 7.70 3.47
C GLY A 349 -12.91 6.86 4.01
N TRP A 350 -12.94 6.78 5.32
CA TRP A 350 -13.80 5.86 6.10
C TRP A 350 -15.11 6.51 6.54
N THR A 351 -15.22 7.83 6.33
CA THR A 351 -16.38 8.65 6.66
C THR A 351 -16.96 9.31 5.40
N GLY A 352 -18.06 10.03 5.55
CA GLY A 352 -18.66 10.78 4.46
C GLY A 352 -19.33 9.93 3.36
N PRO A 353 -19.79 10.59 2.28
CA PRO A 353 -20.62 9.93 1.27
C PRO A 353 -19.84 8.98 0.36
N TRP A 354 -18.50 9.12 0.26
CA TRP A 354 -17.68 8.29 -0.63
C TRP A 354 -17.00 7.09 0.06
N ARG A 355 -17.24 6.86 1.35
CA ARG A 355 -16.64 5.75 2.14
C ARG A 355 -16.83 4.34 1.55
N THR A 356 -17.83 4.16 0.69
CA THR A 356 -18.11 2.88 0.02
C THR A 356 -17.72 2.88 -1.45
N ARG A 357 -17.22 4.02 -1.98
CA ARG A 357 -16.86 4.18 -3.37
C ARG A 357 -15.57 3.42 -3.69
N ARG A 358 -15.55 2.73 -4.85
CA ARG A 358 -14.35 2.14 -5.40
C ARG A 358 -13.42 3.22 -5.93
N GLY A 359 -12.13 3.02 -5.80
CA GLY A 359 -11.12 3.90 -6.39
C GLY A 359 -9.77 3.19 -6.50
N PHE A 360 -8.92 3.79 -7.29
CA PHE A 360 -7.52 3.43 -7.49
C PHE A 360 -6.72 4.73 -7.49
N ASP A 361 -5.42 4.65 -7.33
CA ASP A 361 -4.52 5.80 -7.32
C ASP A 361 -4.86 6.81 -8.43
N SER A 362 -4.88 6.38 -9.69
CA SER A 362 -5.15 7.24 -10.83
C SER A 362 -6.55 7.88 -10.81
N ILE A 363 -7.54 7.23 -10.22
CA ILE A 363 -8.88 7.78 -10.05
C ILE A 363 -8.91 8.83 -8.94
N VAL A 364 -8.24 8.55 -7.83
CA VAL A 364 -8.12 9.50 -6.71
C VAL A 364 -7.44 10.78 -7.18
N GLN A 365 -6.33 10.69 -7.95
CA GLN A 365 -5.64 11.86 -8.50
C GLN A 365 -6.59 12.81 -9.27
N HIS A 366 -7.49 12.27 -10.11
CA HIS A 366 -8.49 13.05 -10.82
C HIS A 366 -9.52 13.69 -9.88
N CYS A 367 -10.00 12.90 -8.92
CA CYS A 367 -11.07 13.33 -8.02
C CYS A 367 -10.64 14.43 -7.04
N VAL A 368 -9.36 14.43 -6.59
CA VAL A 368 -8.86 15.34 -5.55
C VAL A 368 -8.14 16.57 -6.10
N GLY A 369 -8.04 16.73 -7.43
CA GLY A 369 -7.47 17.91 -8.07
C GLY A 369 -5.98 17.82 -8.39
N ILE A 370 -5.31 16.68 -8.17
CA ILE A 370 -3.88 16.52 -8.50
C ILE A 370 -3.63 16.69 -9.98
N THR A 371 -4.44 16.03 -10.85
CA THR A 371 -4.21 16.06 -12.29
C THR A 371 -4.49 17.41 -12.94
N THR A 372 -5.42 18.19 -12.39
CA THR A 372 -5.73 19.56 -12.83
C THR A 372 -4.63 20.53 -12.42
N THR A 373 -4.20 20.49 -11.15
CA THR A 373 -3.08 21.29 -10.65
C THR A 373 -1.80 21.00 -11.43
N ALA A 374 -1.52 19.73 -11.73
CA ALA A 374 -0.34 19.38 -12.53
C ALA A 374 -0.46 19.88 -13.97
N ALA A 375 -1.62 19.82 -14.58
CA ALA A 375 -1.86 20.34 -15.92
C ALA A 375 -1.63 21.87 -15.99
N GLU A 376 -2.21 22.61 -15.04
CA GLU A 376 -2.00 24.07 -14.92
C GLU A 376 -0.52 24.43 -14.76
N ALA A 377 0.19 23.71 -13.88
CA ALA A 377 1.61 23.97 -13.63
C ALA A 377 2.52 23.75 -14.86
N VAL A 378 2.10 22.92 -15.81
CA VAL A 378 2.87 22.64 -17.04
C VAL A 378 2.27 23.26 -18.30
N GLY A 379 1.15 23.98 -18.16
CA GLY A 379 0.44 24.58 -19.29
C GLY A 379 -0.18 23.56 -20.24
N ALA A 380 -0.57 22.37 -19.73
CA ALA A 380 -1.23 21.35 -20.53
C ALA A 380 -2.75 21.59 -20.60
N ASP A 381 -3.34 21.23 -21.72
CA ASP A 381 -4.78 21.31 -22.01
C ASP A 381 -5.57 20.08 -21.51
N ARG A 382 -4.86 19.08 -20.97
CA ARG A 382 -5.39 17.80 -20.50
C ARG A 382 -4.86 17.44 -19.13
N PRO A 383 -5.58 16.59 -18.37
CA PRO A 383 -5.12 16.12 -17.08
C PRO A 383 -3.71 15.55 -17.13
N THR A 384 -2.88 15.95 -16.17
CA THR A 384 -1.49 15.48 -16.07
C THR A 384 -1.35 14.66 -14.79
N PRO A 385 -1.22 13.31 -14.87
CA PRO A 385 -1.10 12.46 -13.68
C PRO A 385 0.27 12.63 -13.00
N LEU A 386 0.37 12.16 -11.76
CA LEU A 386 1.67 11.96 -11.10
C LEU A 386 2.58 11.06 -11.95
N PRO A 387 3.90 11.18 -11.79
CA PRO A 387 4.86 10.39 -12.58
C PRO A 387 4.82 8.89 -12.31
N CYS A 388 4.26 8.49 -11.17
CA CYS A 388 4.12 7.11 -10.71
C CYS A 388 2.83 6.98 -9.90
N GLN A 389 2.49 5.76 -9.44
CA GLN A 389 1.37 5.50 -8.54
C GLN A 389 1.75 5.90 -7.09
N ALA A 390 2.06 7.20 -6.91
CA ALA A 390 2.65 7.72 -5.66
C ALA A 390 1.73 7.57 -4.45
N LEU A 391 0.40 7.60 -4.66
CA LEU A 391 -0.57 7.44 -3.58
C LEU A 391 -0.62 5.99 -3.11
N ASP A 392 -0.57 5.03 -4.04
CA ASP A 392 -0.52 3.59 -3.73
C ASP A 392 0.77 3.25 -2.98
N HIS A 393 1.92 3.67 -3.49
CA HIS A 393 3.21 3.39 -2.86
C HIS A 393 3.31 4.08 -1.49
N GLY A 394 2.94 5.36 -1.38
CA GLY A 394 2.91 6.08 -0.11
C GLY A 394 2.01 5.39 0.91
N ALA A 395 0.78 5.03 0.53
CA ALA A 395 -0.12 4.28 1.39
C ALA A 395 0.49 2.92 1.79
N GLY A 396 1.11 2.20 0.87
CA GLY A 396 1.72 0.90 1.15
C GLY A 396 2.81 0.97 2.22
N TRP A 397 3.73 1.92 2.12
CA TRP A 397 4.77 2.12 3.12
C TRP A 397 4.19 2.58 4.48
N LEU A 398 3.14 3.42 4.47
CA LEU A 398 2.43 3.82 5.70
C LEU A 398 1.72 2.64 6.37
N LEU A 399 1.10 1.74 5.59
CA LEU A 399 0.48 0.51 6.12
C LEU A 399 1.52 -0.41 6.73
N ALA A 400 2.71 -0.57 6.12
CA ALA A 400 3.81 -1.33 6.69
C ALA A 400 4.28 -0.72 8.02
N ALA A 401 4.46 0.60 8.07
CA ALA A 401 4.82 1.31 9.29
C ALA A 401 3.77 1.11 10.39
N ALA A 402 2.48 1.23 10.06
CA ALA A 402 1.36 1.02 10.99
C ALA A 402 1.34 -0.42 11.54
N ALA A 403 1.52 -1.43 10.69
CA ALA A 403 1.61 -2.82 11.10
C ALA A 403 2.76 -3.04 12.11
N LEU A 404 3.93 -2.48 11.82
CA LEU A 404 5.12 -2.58 12.69
C LEU A 404 4.92 -1.85 14.02
N ARG A 405 4.30 -0.66 14.02
CA ARG A 405 3.95 0.06 15.24
C ARG A 405 2.92 -0.69 16.07
N GLY A 406 1.91 -1.29 15.43
CA GLY A 406 0.94 -2.16 16.09
C GLY A 406 1.60 -3.37 16.75
N LEU A 407 2.51 -4.06 16.04
CA LEU A 407 3.29 -5.17 16.59
C LEU A 407 4.16 -4.75 17.77
N ALA A 408 4.80 -3.59 17.67
CA ALA A 408 5.60 -3.03 18.75
C ALA A 408 4.76 -2.68 19.98
N ALA A 409 3.62 -2.00 19.80
CA ALA A 409 2.70 -1.64 20.89
C ALA A 409 2.07 -2.88 21.56
N ARG A 410 1.75 -3.92 20.78
CA ARG A 410 1.26 -5.20 21.30
C ARG A 410 2.23 -5.86 22.28
N ARG A 411 3.54 -5.77 22.02
CA ARG A 411 4.55 -6.33 22.95
C ARG A 411 4.47 -5.70 24.34
N ASP A 412 4.16 -4.40 24.40
CA ASP A 412 4.11 -3.66 25.66
C ASP A 412 2.75 -3.85 26.38
N SER A 413 1.65 -3.89 25.63
CA SER A 413 0.30 -3.86 26.16
C SER A 413 -0.43 -5.21 26.15
N GLY A 414 0.02 -6.17 25.35
CA GLY A 414 -0.72 -7.41 25.08
C GLY A 414 -1.94 -7.22 24.17
N THR A 415 -2.32 -5.98 23.83
CA THR A 415 -3.53 -5.65 23.06
C THR A 415 -3.24 -5.44 21.59
N GLY A 416 -4.21 -5.76 20.74
CA GLY A 416 -4.16 -5.47 19.31
C GLY A 416 -4.52 -4.01 18.99
N SER A 417 -4.55 -3.73 17.69
CA SER A 417 -4.90 -2.39 17.20
C SER A 417 -5.50 -2.46 15.80
N ARG A 418 -6.32 -1.46 15.45
CA ARG A 418 -6.84 -1.23 14.10
C ARG A 418 -6.30 0.06 13.57
N TRP A 419 -5.67 0.00 12.39
CA TRP A 419 -5.12 1.14 11.68
C TRP A 419 -5.83 1.33 10.34
N ARG A 420 -6.15 2.57 10.02
CA ARG A 420 -6.87 2.91 8.78
C ARG A 420 -6.26 4.14 8.12
N THR A 421 -6.10 4.07 6.81
CA THR A 421 -5.78 5.23 5.97
C THR A 421 -6.56 5.15 4.66
N SER A 422 -6.35 6.12 3.78
CA SER A 422 -6.91 6.11 2.43
C SER A 422 -5.96 6.74 1.42
N LEU A 423 -6.11 6.40 0.13
CA LEU A 423 -5.34 7.03 -0.94
C LEU A 423 -5.57 8.56 -0.96
N ALA A 424 -6.80 9.00 -0.69
CA ALA A 424 -7.12 10.42 -0.63
C ALA A 424 -6.46 11.13 0.56
N ARG A 425 -6.20 10.45 1.69
CA ARG A 425 -5.41 11.00 2.80
C ARG A 425 -3.93 11.14 2.45
N VAL A 426 -3.37 10.16 1.72
CA VAL A 426 -2.01 10.27 1.17
C VAL A 426 -1.92 11.39 0.14
N ALA A 427 -2.95 11.56 -0.70
CA ALA A 427 -3.04 12.70 -1.62
C ALA A 427 -3.05 14.04 -0.87
N ALA A 428 -3.81 14.15 0.23
CA ALA A 428 -3.82 15.35 1.07
C ALA A 428 -2.44 15.64 1.69
N LEU A 429 -1.73 14.61 2.14
CA LEU A 429 -0.34 14.74 2.62
C LEU A 429 0.56 15.25 1.48
N LEU A 430 0.55 14.60 0.30
CA LEU A 430 1.38 15.01 -0.83
C LEU A 430 1.12 16.46 -1.25
N THR A 431 -0.15 16.87 -1.32
CA THR A 431 -0.51 18.23 -1.74
C THR A 431 -0.23 19.30 -0.70
N SER A 432 0.02 18.94 0.57
CA SER A 432 0.45 19.85 1.63
C SER A 432 1.96 20.17 1.60
N ILE A 433 2.75 19.35 0.89
CA ILE A 433 4.19 19.54 0.78
C ILE A 433 4.49 20.52 -0.36
N PRO A 434 5.28 21.58 -0.14
CA PRO A 434 5.71 22.45 -1.23
C PRO A 434 6.47 21.66 -2.30
N GLY A 435 5.95 21.68 -3.52
CA GLY A 435 6.59 20.96 -4.62
C GLY A 435 7.75 21.73 -5.23
N PRO A 436 8.80 21.04 -5.70
CA PRO A 436 9.84 21.66 -6.52
C PRO A 436 9.32 21.91 -7.94
N VAL A 437 9.61 23.10 -8.49
CA VAL A 437 9.39 23.43 -9.91
C VAL A 437 10.77 23.66 -10.52
N PRO A 438 11.11 23.22 -11.74
CA PRO A 438 10.32 22.85 -12.90
C PRO A 438 10.40 21.37 -13.32
N LEU A 439 9.55 21.01 -14.30
CA LEU A 439 9.40 19.67 -14.84
C LEU A 439 10.52 19.28 -15.80
N ALA A 440 11.32 18.29 -15.39
CA ALA A 440 11.97 17.38 -16.33
C ALA A 440 11.72 15.96 -15.82
N ARG A 441 10.80 15.25 -16.46
CA ARG A 441 10.50 13.87 -16.10
C ARG A 441 11.49 12.96 -16.81
N THR A 442 12.45 12.45 -16.08
CA THR A 442 13.21 11.28 -16.53
C THR A 442 12.97 10.19 -15.49
N PRO A 443 12.05 9.27 -15.76
CA PRO A 443 11.84 8.13 -14.87
C PRO A 443 13.15 7.40 -14.65
N PRO A 444 13.41 6.87 -13.44
CA PRO A 444 14.59 6.05 -13.20
C PRO A 444 14.59 4.82 -14.11
N THR A 445 15.77 4.35 -14.50
CA THR A 445 15.98 3.02 -15.07
C THR A 445 16.73 2.18 -14.04
N LEU A 446 16.67 0.85 -14.17
CA LEU A 446 17.44 -0.03 -13.27
C LEU A 446 18.93 0.27 -13.29
N ASP A 447 19.47 0.61 -14.48
CA ASP A 447 20.89 0.98 -14.62
C ASP A 447 21.20 2.31 -13.93
N ALA A 448 20.36 3.32 -14.08
CA ALA A 448 20.52 4.60 -13.38
C ALA A 448 20.45 4.45 -11.85
N VAL A 449 19.54 3.62 -11.35
CA VAL A 449 19.46 3.31 -9.90
C VAL A 449 20.73 2.57 -9.46
N ARG A 450 21.17 1.57 -10.23
CA ARG A 450 22.39 0.82 -9.90
C ARG A 450 23.63 1.71 -9.88
N GLU A 451 23.75 2.62 -10.85
CA GLU A 451 24.87 3.56 -10.92
C GLU A 451 24.88 4.51 -9.71
N ARG A 452 23.72 5.02 -9.34
CA ARG A 452 23.56 6.04 -8.29
C ARG A 452 23.58 5.47 -6.88
N CYS A 453 22.88 4.35 -6.66
CA CYS A 453 22.67 3.74 -5.32
C CYS A 453 23.57 2.52 -5.06
N GLY A 454 24.37 2.12 -6.04
CA GLY A 454 25.25 0.96 -5.93
C GLY A 454 24.64 -0.35 -6.44
N ALA A 455 25.51 -1.35 -6.59
CA ALA A 455 25.15 -2.64 -7.22
C ALA A 455 24.06 -3.41 -6.43
N ALA A 456 24.00 -3.22 -5.11
CA ALA A 456 23.04 -3.91 -4.24
C ALA A 456 21.59 -3.40 -4.40
N ALA A 457 21.38 -2.21 -4.97
CA ALA A 457 20.06 -1.65 -5.19
C ALA A 457 19.26 -2.37 -6.30
N VAL A 458 19.93 -3.17 -7.13
CA VAL A 458 19.31 -3.93 -8.23
C VAL A 458 19.72 -5.39 -8.12
N VAL A 459 18.75 -6.29 -8.13
CA VAL A 459 18.97 -7.73 -7.98
C VAL A 459 18.33 -8.51 -9.13
N VAL A 460 18.78 -9.73 -9.33
CA VAL A 460 18.11 -10.72 -10.19
C VAL A 460 17.37 -11.70 -9.28
N ALA A 461 16.05 -11.61 -9.27
CA ALA A 461 15.19 -12.50 -8.50
C ALA A 461 14.78 -13.71 -9.36
N ALA A 462 14.70 -14.89 -8.75
CA ALA A 462 14.10 -16.05 -9.38
C ALA A 462 12.58 -15.92 -9.37
N THR A 463 11.93 -16.20 -10.51
CA THR A 463 10.47 -16.32 -10.60
C THR A 463 10.11 -17.61 -11.31
N ASP A 464 8.85 -18.04 -11.19
CA ASP A 464 8.36 -19.23 -11.90
C ASP A 464 8.29 -19.05 -13.42
N TRP A 465 8.41 -17.80 -13.90
CA TRP A 465 8.44 -17.45 -15.34
C TRP A 465 9.87 -17.34 -15.88
N GLY A 466 10.88 -17.26 -15.03
CA GLY A 466 12.27 -17.03 -15.35
C GLY A 466 12.92 -15.94 -14.50
N PRO A 467 14.19 -15.63 -14.72
CA PRO A 467 14.88 -14.57 -13.99
C PRO A 467 14.22 -13.20 -14.23
N LEU A 468 14.21 -12.36 -13.18
CA LEU A 468 13.69 -11.00 -13.22
C LEU A 468 14.69 -10.05 -12.57
N ARG A 469 15.26 -9.15 -13.34
CA ARG A 469 16.05 -8.03 -12.82
C ARG A 469 15.09 -6.97 -12.31
N ARG A 470 15.27 -6.53 -11.05
CA ARG A 470 14.36 -5.60 -10.36
C ARG A 470 15.05 -4.85 -9.23
N LEU A 471 14.38 -3.86 -8.66
CA LEU A 471 14.86 -3.20 -7.45
C LEU A 471 14.90 -4.18 -6.27
N ALA A 472 15.96 -4.09 -5.46
CA ALA A 472 15.98 -4.62 -4.11
C ALA A 472 15.09 -3.77 -3.20
N TRP A 473 14.67 -4.31 -2.05
CA TRP A 473 14.06 -3.50 -1.01
C TRP A 473 15.10 -2.54 -0.40
N PRO A 474 14.76 -1.28 -0.09
CA PRO A 474 15.71 -0.29 0.39
C PRO A 474 16.02 -0.43 1.87
N GLY A 475 17.17 0.11 2.26
CA GLY A 475 17.61 0.30 3.63
C GLY A 475 18.21 -0.92 4.31
N THR A 476 18.92 -0.67 5.40
CA THR A 476 19.47 -1.70 6.30
C THR A 476 19.16 -1.35 7.76
N ILE A 477 19.10 -2.38 8.61
CA ILE A 477 19.03 -2.27 10.07
C ILE A 477 20.28 -2.91 10.66
N ASP A 478 21.12 -2.12 11.35
CA ASP A 478 22.41 -2.54 11.86
C ASP A 478 23.29 -3.24 10.81
N GLY A 479 23.27 -2.72 9.59
CA GLY A 479 24.01 -3.25 8.45
C GLY A 479 23.38 -4.49 7.79
N ALA A 480 22.30 -5.05 8.34
CA ALA A 480 21.57 -6.16 7.71
C ALA A 480 20.50 -5.65 6.76
N GLY A 481 20.48 -6.13 5.53
CA GLY A 481 19.50 -5.80 4.51
C GLY A 481 18.32 -6.77 4.45
N PRO A 482 17.23 -6.37 3.77
CA PRO A 482 16.08 -7.22 3.50
C PRO A 482 16.44 -8.36 2.53
N THR A 483 15.65 -9.42 2.57
CA THR A 483 15.79 -10.55 1.65
C THR A 483 14.84 -10.42 0.47
N MET A 484 15.20 -11.05 -0.65
CA MET A 484 14.36 -11.10 -1.84
C MET A 484 13.80 -12.51 -2.01
N GLY A 485 12.48 -12.62 -1.86
CA GLY A 485 11.77 -13.86 -2.17
C GLY A 485 11.44 -13.97 -3.65
N GLY A 486 11.27 -15.21 -4.13
CA GLY A 486 10.76 -15.49 -5.48
C GLY A 486 9.29 -15.15 -5.63
N SER A 487 8.81 -15.12 -6.86
CA SER A 487 7.39 -14.92 -7.21
C SER A 487 6.91 -15.95 -8.22
N GLY A 488 5.61 -16.10 -8.35
CA GLY A 488 4.98 -17.02 -9.29
C GLY A 488 3.48 -16.75 -9.40
N PRO A 489 2.73 -17.60 -10.13
CA PRO A 489 1.30 -17.45 -10.31
C PRO A 489 0.56 -17.37 -8.97
N LEU A 490 -0.55 -16.62 -8.96
CA LEU A 490 -1.41 -16.53 -7.80
C LEU A 490 -2.17 -17.84 -7.54
N GLY A 491 -2.53 -18.10 -6.27
CA GLY A 491 -3.34 -19.28 -5.91
C GLY A 491 -2.59 -20.61 -5.92
N ARG A 492 -1.26 -20.62 -6.05
CA ARG A 492 -0.45 -21.84 -6.17
C ARG A 492 -0.22 -22.63 -4.87
N HIS A 493 -0.63 -22.08 -3.74
CA HIS A 493 -0.47 -22.71 -2.43
C HIS A 493 -1.82 -23.04 -1.80
N LEU A 494 -1.79 -23.89 -0.79
CA LEU A 494 -2.94 -24.08 0.07
C LEU A 494 -3.16 -22.82 0.93
N ALA A 495 -4.42 -22.53 1.23
CA ALA A 495 -4.79 -21.48 2.18
C ALA A 495 -4.47 -21.93 3.62
N ALA A 496 -3.20 -22.09 3.93
CA ALA A 496 -2.68 -22.57 5.20
C ALA A 496 -1.34 -21.90 5.49
N TRP A 497 -1.03 -21.70 6.77
CA TRP A 497 0.31 -21.31 7.19
C TRP A 497 1.31 -22.46 6.94
N SER A 498 2.61 -22.14 6.82
CA SER A 498 3.62 -23.18 6.80
C SER A 498 3.66 -23.90 8.15
N THR A 499 4.06 -25.17 8.15
CA THR A 499 4.12 -25.99 9.37
C THR A 499 5.33 -25.64 10.25
N ASP A 500 6.34 -24.98 9.69
CA ASP A 500 7.57 -24.62 10.38
C ASP A 500 7.42 -23.24 11.05
N ARG A 501 7.34 -23.24 12.37
CA ARG A 501 7.49 -22.06 13.23
C ARG A 501 8.85 -21.98 13.84
#